data_67424d6eb14ed250f1c5a7a531b04808
#
_entry.id   67424d6eb14ed250f1c5a7a531b04808
#
_cell.length_a   1.000
_cell.length_b   1.000
_cell.length_c   1.000
_cell.angle_alpha   90.00
_cell.angle_beta   90.00
_cell.angle_gamma   90.00
#
_symmetry.space_group_name_H-M   'P 1'
#
loop_
_entity.id
_entity.type
_entity.pdbx_description
1 polymer ?
#
loop_
_entity_poly.entity_id
_entity_poly.type
_entity_poly.pdbx_seq_one_letter_code
_entity_poly.pdbx_strand_id
1 'polypeptide(L)'
;MLRDITLGQYYQTDSVLHRLDCRVKLVGTLIFIISLFVVDNVWGYLLAAAFLALCIRISNVPFKFMIKGMKSIVFLMMIAVVFNLFLTPGETAVAIWKLKITWEGIEMASKMAVRLVMLVIGSSLMTLTTTPNHLTDGLESLLNPLKKCKVPVHEVARMISIALRFIPILLEETDKIMKAQIARGADFESGNLIHRAKAMVPLLVPLFIAAFRRANDLAMAMEARCYRGGGGRTKMKPLIYQKRDFAAYGALAVYLTAAILVGRVFW
;
A
#
# COMPACT_ATOMS: atom_id res chain seq x y z
N MET A 1 19.24 -3.87 13.15
CA MET A 1 17.98 -4.42 12.61
C MET A 1 16.77 -3.45 12.61
N LEU A 2 16.61 -2.51 13.55
CA LEU A 2 15.47 -1.58 13.55
C LEU A 2 15.63 -0.33 12.67
N ARG A 3 16.84 -0.04 12.17
CA ARG A 3 17.13 1.13 11.31
C ARG A 3 16.57 1.07 9.89
N ASP A 4 16.15 -0.12 9.44
CA ASP A 4 15.64 -0.33 8.08
C ASP A 4 14.11 -0.25 7.97
N ILE A 5 13.42 0.09 9.07
CA ILE A 5 11.97 0.33 9.03
C ILE A 5 11.72 1.74 8.47
N THR A 6 11.74 1.85 7.15
CA THR A 6 11.31 3.07 6.47
C THR A 6 9.79 3.17 6.58
N LEU A 7 9.32 4.02 7.49
CA LEU A 7 7.91 4.39 7.62
C LEU A 7 7.47 5.18 6.38
N GLY A 8 6.78 4.48 5.47
CA GLY A 8 6.28 5.04 4.22
C GLY A 8 7.39 5.14 3.16
N GLN A 9 7.24 4.41 2.09
CA GLN A 9 8.13 4.46 0.93
C GLN A 9 7.83 5.70 0.05
N TYR A 10 7.51 6.84 0.67
CA TYR A 10 7.24 8.07 -0.08
C TYR A 10 8.53 8.61 -0.70
N TYR A 11 8.52 8.77 -2.02
CA TYR A 11 9.63 9.37 -2.76
C TYR A 11 9.36 10.87 -2.99
N GLN A 12 10.17 11.73 -2.36
CA GLN A 12 10.02 13.19 -2.48
C GLN A 12 10.46 13.66 -3.87
N THR A 13 9.49 13.87 -4.75
CA THR A 13 9.69 14.51 -6.06
C THR A 13 8.51 15.42 -6.37
N ASP A 14 8.79 16.51 -7.07
CA ASP A 14 7.74 17.38 -7.59
C ASP A 14 7.27 16.86 -8.96
N SER A 15 6.08 16.26 -8.99
CA SER A 15 5.42 15.86 -10.22
C SER A 15 3.92 16.17 -10.18
N VAL A 16 3.28 16.15 -11.34
CA VAL A 16 1.83 16.36 -11.43
C VAL A 16 1.10 15.32 -10.57
N LEU A 17 1.57 14.07 -10.59
CA LEU A 17 0.97 12.99 -9.81
C LEU A 17 1.10 13.23 -8.28
N HIS A 18 2.25 13.73 -7.80
CA HIS A 18 2.45 14.04 -6.38
C HIS A 18 1.50 15.14 -5.89
N ARG A 19 1.19 16.11 -6.76
CA ARG A 19 0.32 17.26 -6.45
C ARG A 19 -1.18 16.97 -6.57
N LEU A 20 -1.59 15.78 -7.03
CA LEU A 20 -3.00 15.36 -7.07
C LEU A 20 -3.54 15.07 -5.67
N ASP A 21 -4.84 15.30 -5.50
CA ASP A 21 -5.55 14.93 -4.28
C ASP A 21 -5.44 13.40 -4.02
N CYS A 22 -5.24 13.03 -2.76
CA CYS A 22 -5.11 11.64 -2.35
C CYS A 22 -6.36 10.80 -2.70
N ARG A 23 -7.56 11.40 -2.67
CA ARG A 23 -8.82 10.73 -3.04
C ARG A 23 -8.79 10.26 -4.49
N VAL A 24 -8.30 11.10 -5.40
CA VAL A 24 -8.19 10.78 -6.83
C VAL A 24 -7.22 9.62 -7.04
N LYS A 25 -6.09 9.63 -6.34
CA LYS A 25 -5.10 8.55 -6.40
C LYS A 25 -5.66 7.23 -5.87
N LEU A 26 -6.34 7.26 -4.72
CA LEU A 26 -6.98 6.09 -4.13
C LEU A 26 -8.03 5.48 -5.06
N VAL A 27 -8.97 6.30 -5.53
CA VAL A 27 -10.03 5.87 -6.44
C VAL A 27 -9.42 5.39 -7.76
N GLY A 28 -8.45 6.13 -8.30
CA GLY A 28 -7.77 5.77 -9.54
C GLY A 28 -7.04 4.44 -9.47
N THR A 29 -6.31 4.21 -8.38
CA THR A 29 -5.62 2.92 -8.16
C THR A 29 -6.62 1.77 -8.01
N LEU A 30 -7.71 1.97 -7.27
CA LEU A 30 -8.74 0.97 -7.06
C LEU A 30 -9.43 0.62 -8.39
N ILE A 31 -9.79 1.61 -9.19
CA ILE A 31 -10.37 1.43 -10.52
C ILE A 31 -9.39 0.71 -11.45
N PHE A 32 -8.11 1.08 -11.43
CA PHE A 32 -7.07 0.41 -12.21
C PHE A 32 -6.94 -1.07 -11.81
N ILE A 33 -6.92 -1.38 -10.52
CA ILE A 33 -6.90 -2.76 -10.01
C ILE A 33 -8.11 -3.54 -10.52
N ILE A 34 -9.31 -2.99 -10.36
CA ILE A 34 -10.55 -3.66 -10.82
C ILE A 34 -10.52 -3.87 -12.33
N SER A 35 -10.07 -2.88 -13.10
CA SER A 35 -10.01 -3.00 -14.57
C SER A 35 -9.10 -4.14 -15.03
N LEU A 36 -8.00 -4.42 -14.33
CA LEU A 36 -7.10 -5.54 -14.64
C LEU A 36 -7.74 -6.93 -14.41
N PHE A 37 -8.76 -7.02 -13.55
CA PHE A 37 -9.49 -8.27 -13.35
C PHE A 37 -10.65 -8.44 -14.35
N VAL A 38 -11.16 -7.35 -14.89
CA VAL A 38 -12.25 -7.38 -15.88
C VAL A 38 -11.74 -7.63 -17.30
N VAL A 39 -10.48 -7.23 -17.54
CA VAL A 39 -9.86 -7.36 -18.87
C VAL A 39 -9.12 -8.70 -18.97
N ASP A 40 -9.52 -9.55 -19.94
CA ASP A 40 -8.86 -10.83 -20.23
C ASP A 40 -8.17 -10.87 -21.60
N ASN A 41 -8.30 -9.80 -22.41
CA ASN A 41 -7.73 -9.68 -23.74
C ASN A 41 -6.33 -9.05 -23.74
N VAL A 42 -5.47 -9.51 -24.66
CA VAL A 42 -4.10 -8.98 -24.85
C VAL A 42 -4.11 -7.48 -25.14
N TRP A 43 -5.05 -6.99 -25.93
CA TRP A 43 -5.19 -5.57 -26.26
C TRP A 43 -5.55 -4.72 -25.04
N GLY A 44 -6.35 -5.26 -24.13
CA GLY A 44 -6.69 -4.59 -22.89
C GLY A 44 -5.48 -4.52 -21.93
N TYR A 45 -4.64 -5.56 -21.87
CA TYR A 45 -3.38 -5.49 -21.11
C TYR A 45 -2.40 -4.49 -21.71
N LEU A 46 -2.32 -4.36 -23.05
CA LEU A 46 -1.51 -3.33 -23.70
C LEU A 46 -1.99 -1.92 -23.36
N LEU A 47 -3.31 -1.69 -23.38
CA LEU A 47 -3.90 -0.41 -22.98
C LEU A 47 -3.58 -0.09 -21.50
N ALA A 48 -3.75 -1.06 -20.61
CA ALA A 48 -3.43 -0.90 -19.19
C ALA A 48 -1.94 -0.63 -18.97
N ALA A 49 -1.05 -1.33 -19.70
CA ALA A 49 0.39 -1.09 -19.67
C ALA A 49 0.77 0.31 -20.15
N ALA A 50 0.14 0.77 -21.25
CA ALA A 50 0.36 2.11 -21.78
C ALA A 50 -0.10 3.20 -20.79
N PHE A 51 -1.26 3.02 -20.16
CA PHE A 51 -1.77 3.92 -19.12
C PHE A 51 -0.83 3.96 -17.90
N LEU A 52 -0.39 2.78 -17.43
CA LEU A 52 0.54 2.68 -16.31
C LEU A 52 1.90 3.31 -16.63
N ALA A 53 2.44 3.07 -17.83
CA ALA A 53 3.68 3.68 -18.31
C ALA A 53 3.58 5.21 -18.39
N LEU A 54 2.43 5.73 -18.83
CA LEU A 54 2.15 7.17 -18.84
C LEU A 54 2.15 7.72 -17.38
N CYS A 55 1.48 7.07 -16.46
CA CYS A 55 1.46 7.45 -15.05
C CYS A 55 2.87 7.45 -14.45
N ILE A 56 3.70 6.43 -14.75
CA ILE A 56 5.09 6.34 -14.29
C ILE A 56 5.92 7.51 -14.83
N ARG A 57 5.80 7.82 -16.12
CA ARG A 57 6.51 8.97 -16.72
C ARG A 57 6.12 10.30 -16.09
N ILE A 58 4.85 10.54 -15.87
CA ILE A 58 4.33 11.76 -15.24
C ILE A 58 4.75 11.85 -13.76
N SER A 59 4.95 10.71 -13.10
CA SER A 59 5.33 10.63 -11.69
C SER A 59 6.78 11.07 -11.41
N ASN A 60 7.68 11.03 -12.40
CA ASN A 60 9.12 11.26 -12.22
C ASN A 60 9.79 10.39 -11.14
N VAL A 61 9.19 9.25 -10.79
CA VAL A 61 9.75 8.29 -9.84
C VAL A 61 10.70 7.35 -10.58
N PRO A 62 11.95 7.17 -10.13
CA PRO A 62 12.87 6.24 -10.76
C PRO A 62 12.36 4.80 -10.69
N PHE A 63 12.31 4.13 -11.83
CA PHE A 63 11.77 2.76 -11.97
C PHE A 63 12.48 1.74 -11.04
N LYS A 64 13.73 2.01 -10.68
CA LYS A 64 14.51 1.20 -9.73
C LYS A 64 13.85 1.05 -8.36
N PHE A 65 13.16 2.09 -7.86
CA PHE A 65 12.45 2.03 -6.57
C PHE A 65 11.19 1.17 -6.65
N MET A 66 10.49 1.17 -7.79
CA MET A 66 9.32 0.32 -8.02
C MET A 66 9.72 -1.16 -8.06
N ILE A 67 10.81 -1.49 -8.76
CA ILE A 67 11.33 -2.87 -8.85
C ILE A 67 11.84 -3.37 -7.49
N LYS A 68 12.41 -2.50 -6.66
CA LYS A 68 12.88 -2.90 -5.33
C LYS A 68 11.71 -3.42 -4.45
N GLY A 69 10.52 -2.83 -4.58
CA GLY A 69 9.29 -3.32 -3.94
C GLY A 69 8.82 -4.68 -4.50
N MET A 70 9.14 -4.97 -5.78
CA MET A 70 8.74 -6.23 -6.42
C MET A 70 9.57 -7.44 -5.97
N LYS A 71 10.81 -7.25 -5.51
CA LYS A 71 11.74 -8.36 -5.21
C LYS A 71 11.15 -9.42 -4.27
N SER A 72 10.40 -9.00 -3.26
CA SER A 72 9.74 -9.92 -2.32
C SER A 72 8.56 -10.67 -2.95
N ILE A 73 7.87 -10.03 -3.91
CA ILE A 73 6.65 -10.56 -4.53
C ILE A 73 6.98 -11.45 -5.73
N VAL A 74 8.14 -11.23 -6.38
CA VAL A 74 8.60 -12.03 -7.53
C VAL A 74 8.68 -13.52 -7.18
N PHE A 75 9.10 -13.86 -5.97
CA PHE A 75 9.14 -15.26 -5.52
C PHE A 75 7.74 -15.88 -5.49
N LEU A 76 6.77 -15.19 -4.89
CA LEU A 76 5.38 -15.65 -4.84
C LEU A 76 4.76 -15.72 -6.24
N MET A 77 5.07 -14.73 -7.09
CA MET A 77 4.63 -14.67 -8.48
C MET A 77 5.18 -15.87 -9.27
N MET A 78 6.45 -16.20 -9.09
CA MET A 78 7.07 -17.37 -9.74
C MET A 78 6.34 -18.67 -9.34
N ILE A 79 6.03 -18.84 -8.06
CA ILE A 79 5.25 -19.99 -7.59
C ILE A 79 3.90 -20.04 -8.28
N ALA A 80 3.15 -18.94 -8.30
CA ALA A 80 1.83 -18.87 -8.91
C ALA A 80 1.86 -19.19 -10.42
N VAL A 81 2.86 -18.68 -11.16
CA VAL A 81 3.07 -18.95 -12.58
C VAL A 81 3.37 -20.43 -12.81
N VAL A 82 4.26 -21.02 -12.01
CA VAL A 82 4.60 -22.44 -12.08
C VAL A 82 3.37 -23.32 -11.81
N PHE A 83 2.57 -23.00 -10.79
CA PHE A 83 1.34 -23.75 -10.51
C PHE A 83 0.35 -23.68 -11.69
N ASN A 84 0.12 -22.47 -12.25
CA ASN A 84 -0.77 -22.35 -13.41
C ASN A 84 -0.26 -23.11 -14.63
N LEU A 85 1.07 -23.13 -14.86
CA LEU A 85 1.67 -23.84 -15.99
C LEU A 85 1.40 -25.34 -15.96
N PHE A 86 1.41 -25.95 -14.76
CA PHE A 86 1.30 -27.40 -14.59
C PHE A 86 -0.09 -27.91 -14.20
N LEU A 87 -0.91 -27.07 -13.56
CA LEU A 87 -2.22 -27.49 -13.09
C LEU A 87 -3.38 -27.17 -14.06
N THR A 88 -3.15 -26.32 -15.06
CA THR A 88 -4.22 -25.95 -15.99
C THR A 88 -4.45 -27.07 -16.98
N PRO A 89 -5.66 -27.68 -17.04
CA PRO A 89 -6.00 -28.71 -18.03
C PRO A 89 -6.15 -28.06 -19.41
N GLY A 90 -5.69 -28.74 -20.46
CA GLY A 90 -5.78 -28.29 -21.85
C GLY A 90 -5.00 -29.16 -22.81
N GLU A 91 -4.85 -28.72 -24.06
CA GLU A 91 -4.06 -29.44 -25.06
C GLU A 91 -2.58 -29.48 -24.72
N THR A 92 -1.98 -30.64 -24.72
CA THR A 92 -0.57 -30.83 -24.33
C THR A 92 0.36 -30.23 -25.37
N ALA A 93 1.09 -29.16 -25.00
CA ALA A 93 2.15 -28.58 -25.82
C ALA A 93 3.44 -29.41 -25.72
N VAL A 94 3.83 -29.76 -24.48
CA VAL A 94 5.02 -30.60 -24.21
C VAL A 94 4.72 -31.51 -23.03
N ALA A 95 4.96 -32.81 -23.20
CA ALA A 95 4.87 -33.78 -22.12
C ALA A 95 6.29 -34.17 -21.67
N ILE A 96 6.68 -33.80 -20.46
CA ILE A 96 7.93 -34.24 -19.84
C ILE A 96 7.56 -35.19 -18.70
N TRP A 97 7.63 -36.48 -18.98
CA TRP A 97 7.34 -37.59 -18.08
C TRP A 97 5.92 -37.51 -17.45
N LYS A 98 5.77 -37.04 -16.19
CA LYS A 98 4.46 -36.91 -15.52
C LYS A 98 3.91 -35.47 -15.53
N LEU A 99 4.68 -34.49 -15.97
CA LEU A 99 4.28 -33.10 -16.05
C LEU A 99 3.87 -32.74 -17.48
N LYS A 100 2.64 -32.31 -17.66
CA LYS A 100 2.07 -31.91 -18.94
C LYS A 100 2.01 -30.38 -18.94
N ILE A 101 2.72 -29.73 -19.85
CA ILE A 101 2.58 -28.30 -20.11
C ILE A 101 1.55 -28.16 -21.22
N THR A 102 0.52 -27.38 -20.97
CA THR A 102 -0.59 -27.14 -21.91
C THR A 102 -0.47 -25.76 -22.54
N TRP A 103 -0.96 -25.59 -23.76
CA TRP A 103 -0.99 -24.27 -24.41
C TRP A 103 -1.82 -23.26 -23.64
N GLU A 104 -2.97 -23.68 -23.12
CA GLU A 104 -3.85 -22.89 -22.26
C GLU A 104 -3.15 -22.51 -20.94
N GLY A 105 -2.33 -23.44 -20.40
CA GLY A 105 -1.53 -23.18 -19.21
C GLY A 105 -0.48 -22.09 -19.42
N ILE A 106 0.18 -22.07 -20.59
CA ILE A 106 1.15 -21.03 -20.94
C ILE A 106 0.46 -19.68 -21.10
N GLU A 107 -0.67 -19.65 -21.78
CA GLU A 107 -1.44 -18.42 -21.98
C GLU A 107 -1.93 -17.87 -20.63
N MET A 108 -2.53 -18.71 -19.79
CA MET A 108 -3.05 -18.32 -18.48
C MET A 108 -1.92 -17.87 -17.53
N ALA A 109 -0.80 -18.59 -17.51
CA ALA A 109 0.38 -18.22 -16.73
C ALA A 109 0.96 -16.88 -17.17
N SER A 110 1.04 -16.62 -18.48
CA SER A 110 1.54 -15.34 -19.01
C SER A 110 0.61 -14.17 -18.68
N LYS A 111 -0.70 -14.32 -18.86
CA LYS A 111 -1.70 -13.32 -18.48
C LYS A 111 -1.64 -13.02 -16.99
N MET A 112 -1.54 -14.06 -16.15
CA MET A 112 -1.42 -13.89 -14.70
C MET A 112 -0.13 -13.19 -14.29
N ALA A 113 1.00 -13.53 -14.90
CA ALA A 113 2.27 -12.88 -14.64
C ALA A 113 2.21 -11.38 -14.95
N VAL A 114 1.70 -11.01 -16.14
CA VAL A 114 1.54 -9.62 -16.55
C VAL A 114 0.58 -8.88 -15.62
N ARG A 115 -0.56 -9.47 -15.27
CA ARG A 115 -1.54 -8.91 -14.32
C ARG A 115 -0.90 -8.61 -12.97
N LEU A 116 -0.18 -9.58 -12.39
CA LEU A 116 0.47 -9.41 -11.08
C LEU A 116 1.54 -8.30 -11.11
N VAL A 117 2.36 -8.25 -12.16
CA VAL A 117 3.36 -7.18 -12.32
C VAL A 117 2.69 -5.82 -12.38
N MET A 118 1.62 -5.66 -13.16
CA MET A 118 0.90 -4.39 -13.27
C MET A 118 0.22 -3.99 -11.96
N LEU A 119 -0.37 -4.94 -11.23
CA LEU A 119 -0.96 -4.71 -9.90
C LEU A 119 0.08 -4.18 -8.92
N VAL A 120 1.25 -4.82 -8.87
CA VAL A 120 2.32 -4.44 -7.95
C VAL A 120 2.88 -3.06 -8.30
N ILE A 121 3.13 -2.79 -9.59
CA ILE A 121 3.64 -1.49 -10.02
C ILE A 121 2.60 -0.39 -9.77
N GLY A 122 1.32 -0.64 -10.08
CA GLY A 122 0.24 0.33 -9.88
C GLY A 122 0.04 0.69 -8.40
N SER A 123 0.01 -0.31 -7.51
CA SER A 123 -0.08 -0.08 -6.06
C SER A 123 1.18 0.58 -5.50
N SER A 124 2.37 0.20 -5.96
CA SER A 124 3.63 0.82 -5.57
C SER A 124 3.70 2.29 -5.99
N LEU A 125 3.19 2.63 -7.17
CA LEU A 125 3.13 4.02 -7.64
C LEU A 125 2.31 4.89 -6.69
N MET A 126 1.15 4.41 -6.23
CA MET A 126 0.32 5.10 -5.25
C MET A 126 1.09 5.31 -3.93
N THR A 127 1.75 4.28 -3.42
CA THR A 127 2.50 4.33 -2.15
C THR A 127 3.71 5.27 -2.24
N LEU A 128 4.43 5.27 -3.37
CA LEU A 128 5.58 6.14 -3.60
C LEU A 128 5.19 7.62 -3.80
N THR A 129 3.97 7.89 -4.28
CA THR A 129 3.50 9.26 -4.56
C THR A 129 2.63 9.87 -3.47
N THR A 130 2.31 9.12 -2.41
CA THR A 130 1.38 9.58 -1.36
C THR A 130 1.96 9.33 0.02
N THR A 131 1.99 10.35 0.87
CA THR A 131 2.42 10.17 2.26
C THR A 131 1.36 9.46 3.09
N PRO A 132 1.73 8.67 4.13
CA PRO A 132 0.78 7.96 4.98
C PRO A 132 -0.29 8.87 5.62
N ASN A 133 0.09 10.09 5.99
CA ASN A 133 -0.86 11.06 6.57
C ASN A 133 -1.91 11.52 5.55
N HIS A 134 -1.48 11.83 4.31
CA HIS A 134 -2.43 12.18 3.24
C HIS A 134 -3.31 10.99 2.84
N LEU A 135 -2.76 9.78 2.90
CA LEU A 135 -3.54 8.55 2.66
C LEU A 135 -4.67 8.39 3.69
N THR A 136 -4.37 8.62 4.97
CA THR A 136 -5.36 8.56 6.05
C THR A 136 -6.44 9.63 5.88
N ASP A 137 -6.06 10.87 5.53
CA ASP A 137 -7.02 11.96 5.27
C ASP A 137 -7.91 11.66 4.06
N GLY A 138 -7.34 11.07 3.00
CA GLY A 138 -8.08 10.65 1.82
C GLY A 138 -9.07 9.53 2.12
N LEU A 139 -8.65 8.51 2.88
CA LEU A 139 -9.50 7.42 3.35
C LEU A 139 -10.65 7.93 4.22
N GLU A 140 -10.37 8.81 5.19
CA GLU A 140 -11.41 9.44 6.01
C GLU A 140 -12.47 10.12 5.16
N SER A 141 -12.03 10.85 4.15
CA SER A 141 -12.95 11.57 3.27
C SER A 141 -13.79 10.63 2.39
N LEU A 142 -13.18 9.57 1.84
CA LEU A 142 -13.88 8.57 1.01
C LEU A 142 -14.85 7.72 1.83
N LEU A 143 -14.49 7.40 3.08
CA LEU A 143 -15.32 6.61 3.98
C LEU A 143 -16.36 7.44 4.74
N ASN A 144 -16.36 8.77 4.59
CA ASN A 144 -17.33 9.65 5.24
C ASN A 144 -18.81 9.26 5.00
N PRO A 145 -19.24 8.75 3.82
CA PRO A 145 -20.61 8.26 3.63
C PRO A 145 -21.00 7.12 4.59
N LEU A 146 -20.00 6.32 5.05
CA LEU A 146 -20.25 5.22 6.01
C LEU A 146 -20.63 5.70 7.41
N LYS A 147 -20.49 7.00 7.72
CA LYS A 147 -21.06 7.58 8.94
C LYS A 147 -22.55 7.33 9.07
N LYS A 148 -23.29 7.24 7.94
CA LYS A 148 -24.70 6.88 7.93
C LYS A 148 -24.96 5.47 8.49
N CYS A 149 -23.97 4.59 8.39
CA CYS A 149 -24.00 3.23 8.96
C CYS A 149 -23.46 3.17 10.41
N LYS A 150 -23.38 4.31 11.13
CA LYS A 150 -22.86 4.44 12.50
C LYS A 150 -21.38 4.02 12.69
N VAL A 151 -20.59 3.99 11.61
CA VAL A 151 -19.15 3.70 11.69
C VAL A 151 -18.42 4.97 12.13
N PRO A 152 -17.59 4.92 13.19
CA PRO A 152 -16.86 6.09 13.72
C PRO A 152 -15.61 6.40 12.87
N VAL A 153 -15.82 6.71 11.56
CA VAL A 153 -14.75 6.92 10.59
C VAL A 153 -13.75 8.00 11.01
N HIS A 154 -14.28 9.10 11.57
CA HIS A 154 -13.45 10.22 12.00
C HIS A 154 -12.54 9.87 13.19
N GLU A 155 -13.05 9.12 14.14
CA GLU A 155 -12.31 8.66 15.31
C GLU A 155 -11.20 7.69 14.89
N VAL A 156 -11.51 6.74 14.01
CA VAL A 156 -10.54 5.78 13.46
C VAL A 156 -9.43 6.51 12.69
N ALA A 157 -9.78 7.42 11.80
CA ALA A 157 -8.79 8.20 11.04
C ALA A 157 -7.86 9.00 11.97
N ARG A 158 -8.40 9.55 13.05
CA ARG A 158 -7.62 10.27 14.05
C ARG A 158 -6.69 9.35 14.83
N MET A 159 -7.18 8.17 15.26
CA MET A 159 -6.33 7.17 15.92
C MET A 159 -5.15 6.77 15.02
N ILE A 160 -5.40 6.54 13.73
CA ILE A 160 -4.33 6.23 12.76
C ILE A 160 -3.35 7.40 12.62
N SER A 161 -3.83 8.64 12.53
CA SER A 161 -2.97 9.82 12.41
C SER A 161 -2.09 10.02 13.66
N ILE A 162 -2.63 9.76 14.86
CA ILE A 162 -1.88 9.80 16.12
C ILE A 162 -0.85 8.67 16.13
N ALA A 163 -1.25 7.44 15.76
CA ALA A 163 -0.35 6.28 15.69
C ALA A 163 0.84 6.55 14.76
N LEU A 164 0.57 7.04 13.52
CA LEU A 164 1.62 7.39 12.55
C LEU A 164 2.61 8.42 13.09
N ARG A 165 2.16 9.36 13.92
CA ARG A 165 3.04 10.34 14.59
C ARG A 165 3.89 9.71 15.68
N PHE A 166 3.32 8.76 16.44
CA PHE A 166 4.03 8.13 17.56
C PHE A 166 4.99 7.03 17.14
N ILE A 167 4.79 6.39 15.97
CA ILE A 167 5.68 5.31 15.52
C ILE A 167 7.16 5.74 15.48
N PRO A 168 7.57 6.87 14.85
CA PRO A 168 8.98 7.29 14.87
C PRO A 168 9.51 7.51 16.29
N ILE A 169 8.68 8.10 17.15
CA ILE A 169 9.04 8.40 18.54
C ILE A 169 9.25 7.12 19.34
N LEU A 170 8.36 6.12 19.15
CA LEU A 170 8.49 4.82 19.80
C LEU A 170 9.68 4.01 19.28
N LEU A 171 10.03 4.15 17.99
CA LEU A 171 11.25 3.53 17.43
C LEU A 171 12.51 4.10 18.08
N GLU A 172 12.60 5.43 18.23
CA GLU A 172 13.72 6.07 18.93
C GLU A 172 13.80 5.63 20.42
N GLU A 173 12.65 5.52 21.07
CA GLU A 173 12.58 5.04 22.45
C GLU A 173 13.01 3.58 22.56
N THR A 174 12.59 2.74 21.61
CA THR A 174 12.99 1.34 21.53
C THR A 174 14.50 1.20 21.39
N ASP A 175 15.13 2.03 20.52
CA ASP A 175 16.59 2.03 20.34
C ASP A 175 17.32 2.44 21.64
N LYS A 176 16.79 3.41 22.40
CA LYS A 176 17.35 3.84 23.69
C LYS A 176 17.25 2.73 24.73
N ILE A 177 16.05 2.13 24.87
CA ILE A 177 15.82 1.04 25.81
C ILE A 177 16.70 -0.16 25.45
N MET A 178 16.81 -0.51 24.17
CA MET A 178 17.65 -1.60 23.69
C MET A 178 19.11 -1.39 24.07
N LYS A 179 19.67 -0.21 23.82
CA LYS A 179 21.04 0.14 24.21
C LYS A 179 21.26 0.04 25.73
N ALA A 180 20.30 0.51 26.51
CA ALA A 180 20.36 0.41 27.97
C ALA A 180 20.31 -1.04 28.46
N GLN A 181 19.52 -1.92 27.84
CA GLN A 181 19.44 -3.33 28.19
C GLN A 181 20.71 -4.09 27.77
N ILE A 182 21.29 -3.78 26.61
CA ILE A 182 22.58 -4.35 26.18
C ILE A 182 23.68 -3.97 27.18
N ALA A 183 23.72 -2.72 27.66
CA ALA A 183 24.66 -2.28 28.68
C ALA A 183 24.48 -2.99 30.03
N ARG A 184 23.28 -3.56 30.30
CA ARG A 184 22.97 -4.41 31.47
C ARG A 184 23.25 -5.88 31.23
N GLY A 185 23.83 -6.25 30.09
CA GLY A 185 24.17 -7.63 29.74
C GLY A 185 23.07 -8.43 29.07
N ALA A 186 21.99 -7.77 28.57
CA ALA A 186 20.97 -8.46 27.83
C ALA A 186 21.50 -8.82 26.42
N ASP A 187 21.28 -10.08 26.03
CA ASP A 187 21.64 -10.59 24.71
C ASP A 187 20.36 -10.89 23.90
N PHE A 188 20.19 -10.16 22.79
CA PHE A 188 19.03 -10.26 21.90
C PHE A 188 19.28 -11.11 20.66
N GLU A 189 20.54 -11.54 20.41
CA GLU A 189 20.94 -12.18 19.15
C GLU A 189 21.24 -13.66 19.31
N SER A 190 21.72 -14.11 20.49
CA SER A 190 22.12 -15.50 20.71
C SER A 190 20.94 -16.37 21.19
N GLY A 191 21.06 -17.67 20.96
CA GLY A 191 20.15 -18.68 21.50
C GLY A 191 18.96 -19.04 20.59
N ASN A 192 18.12 -19.94 21.11
CA ASN A 192 16.93 -20.48 20.44
C ASN A 192 15.82 -19.41 20.32
N LEU A 193 14.87 -19.60 19.41
CA LEU A 193 13.73 -18.68 19.20
C LEU A 193 12.99 -18.33 20.51
N ILE A 194 12.80 -19.31 21.39
CA ILE A 194 12.16 -19.12 22.71
C ILE A 194 13.03 -18.24 23.61
N HIS A 195 14.35 -18.42 23.60
CA HIS A 195 15.27 -17.61 24.37
C HIS A 195 15.27 -16.16 23.91
N ARG A 196 15.30 -15.93 22.59
CA ARG A 196 15.18 -14.58 22.00
C ARG A 196 13.86 -13.90 22.36
N ALA A 197 12.74 -14.65 22.32
CA ALA A 197 11.44 -14.12 22.74
C ALA A 197 11.43 -13.68 24.20
N LYS A 198 12.02 -14.49 25.12
CA LYS A 198 12.17 -14.11 26.52
C LYS A 198 13.09 -12.92 26.75
N ALA A 199 14.18 -12.82 25.98
CA ALA A 199 15.09 -11.68 26.01
C ALA A 199 14.43 -10.37 25.58
N MET A 200 13.37 -10.41 24.77
CA MET A 200 12.62 -9.21 24.36
C MET A 200 11.68 -8.67 25.46
N VAL A 201 11.31 -9.46 26.47
CA VAL A 201 10.38 -9.01 27.53
C VAL A 201 10.91 -7.78 28.29
N PRO A 202 12.20 -7.70 28.69
CA PRO A 202 12.77 -6.53 29.38
C PRO A 202 12.75 -5.24 28.49
N LEU A 203 12.57 -5.39 27.18
CA LEU A 203 12.42 -4.27 26.25
C LEU A 203 10.94 -3.88 26.12
N LEU A 204 10.03 -4.84 26.06
CA LEU A 204 8.60 -4.60 25.88
C LEU A 204 7.97 -3.88 27.07
N VAL A 205 8.30 -4.31 28.32
CA VAL A 205 7.67 -3.74 29.53
C VAL A 205 7.94 -2.23 29.65
N PRO A 206 9.19 -1.73 29.58
CA PRO A 206 9.45 -0.29 29.63
C PRO A 206 8.82 0.47 28.45
N LEU A 207 8.78 -0.14 27.26
CA LEU A 207 8.15 0.47 26.08
C LEU A 207 6.65 0.66 26.28
N PHE A 208 5.95 -0.34 26.85
CA PHE A 208 4.54 -0.22 27.21
C PHE A 208 4.30 0.89 28.22
N ILE A 209 5.10 0.95 29.27
CA ILE A 209 4.97 2.01 30.29
C ILE A 209 5.18 3.38 29.68
N ALA A 210 6.18 3.55 28.80
CA ALA A 210 6.43 4.79 28.07
C ALA A 210 5.25 5.16 27.15
N ALA A 211 4.71 4.18 26.43
CA ALA A 211 3.56 4.40 25.55
C ALA A 211 2.31 4.85 26.32
N PHE A 212 1.99 4.19 27.45
CA PHE A 212 0.86 4.59 28.30
C PHE A 212 1.05 5.99 28.92
N ARG A 213 2.26 6.31 29.36
CA ARG A 213 2.57 7.64 29.90
C ARG A 213 2.33 8.72 28.85
N ARG A 214 2.83 8.49 27.62
CA ARG A 214 2.61 9.41 26.48
C ARG A 214 1.13 9.53 26.09
N ALA A 215 0.37 8.41 26.16
CA ALA A 215 -1.06 8.43 25.88
C ALA A 215 -1.81 9.30 26.90
N ASN A 216 -1.46 9.19 28.19
CA ASN A 216 -2.03 10.02 29.25
C ASN A 216 -1.66 11.51 29.08
N ASP A 217 -0.40 11.82 28.76
CA ASP A 217 0.04 13.19 28.51
C ASP A 217 -0.70 13.81 27.32
N LEU A 218 -0.91 13.01 26.26
CA LEU A 218 -1.68 13.44 25.09
C LEU A 218 -3.15 13.66 25.46
N ALA A 219 -3.75 12.77 26.24
CA ALA A 219 -5.15 12.89 26.67
C ALA A 219 -5.34 14.18 27.49
N MET A 220 -4.49 14.44 28.49
CA MET A 220 -4.53 15.66 29.28
C MET A 220 -4.33 16.92 28.41
N ALA A 221 -3.41 16.87 27.46
CA ALA A 221 -3.19 17.98 26.53
C ALA A 221 -4.40 18.22 25.60
N MET A 222 -5.13 17.18 25.23
CA MET A 222 -6.35 17.28 24.43
C MET A 222 -7.50 17.84 25.24
N GLU A 223 -7.67 17.41 26.50
CA GLU A 223 -8.67 17.94 27.43
C GLU A 223 -8.43 19.42 27.73
N ALA A 224 -7.19 19.80 27.99
CA ALA A 224 -6.80 21.22 28.19
C ALA A 224 -7.10 22.11 26.97
N ARG A 225 -7.16 21.53 25.77
CA ARG A 225 -7.56 22.20 24.52
C ARG A 225 -9.05 22.06 24.22
N CYS A 226 -9.86 21.67 25.19
CA CYS A 226 -11.32 21.51 25.09
C CYS A 226 -11.72 20.56 23.96
N TYR A 227 -10.97 19.45 23.77
CA TYR A 227 -11.31 18.44 22.78
C TYR A 227 -12.61 17.70 23.17
N ARG A 228 -13.67 17.79 22.34
CA ARG A 228 -14.98 17.18 22.56
C ARG A 228 -15.38 16.18 21.46
N GLY A 229 -14.42 15.42 20.93
CA GLY A 229 -14.71 14.46 19.86
C GLY A 229 -14.74 15.08 18.45
N GLY A 230 -15.36 14.38 17.49
CA GLY A 230 -15.31 14.74 16.06
C GLY A 230 -16.44 15.62 15.53
N GLY A 231 -17.48 15.89 16.31
CA GLY A 231 -18.65 16.66 15.86
C GLY A 231 -18.38 18.16 15.75
N GLY A 232 -18.82 18.80 14.67
CA GLY A 232 -18.79 20.26 14.51
C GLY A 232 -17.42 20.90 14.30
N ARG A 233 -16.37 20.14 13.98
CA ARG A 233 -15.00 20.66 13.78
C ARG A 233 -14.67 20.88 12.31
N THR A 234 -13.91 21.93 12.04
CA THR A 234 -13.31 22.22 10.73
C THR A 234 -11.86 21.74 10.68
N LYS A 235 -11.41 21.30 9.50
CA LYS A 235 -10.00 20.96 9.28
C LYS A 235 -9.22 22.22 8.96
N MET A 236 -8.03 22.39 9.58
CA MET A 236 -7.12 23.50 9.32
C MET A 236 -6.61 23.50 7.87
N LYS A 237 -6.40 22.32 7.30
CA LYS A 237 -6.05 22.11 5.88
C LYS A 237 -7.09 21.17 5.26
N PRO A 238 -8.24 21.69 4.78
CA PRO A 238 -9.24 20.86 4.13
C PRO A 238 -8.71 20.36 2.79
N LEU A 239 -9.09 19.14 2.41
CA LEU A 239 -8.87 18.61 1.08
C LEU A 239 -9.83 19.31 0.12
N ILE A 240 -9.29 20.11 -0.80
CA ILE A 240 -10.08 20.87 -1.79
C ILE A 240 -9.69 20.37 -3.18
N TYR A 241 -10.68 19.93 -3.96
CA TYR A 241 -10.46 19.53 -5.34
C TYR A 241 -9.98 20.71 -6.20
N GLN A 242 -8.93 20.48 -6.96
CA GLN A 242 -8.38 21.44 -7.92
C GLN A 242 -8.73 21.04 -9.35
N LYS A 243 -8.58 21.97 -10.31
CA LYS A 243 -8.82 21.69 -11.74
C LYS A 243 -8.01 20.47 -12.24
N ARG A 244 -6.83 20.23 -11.66
CA ARG A 244 -5.97 19.06 -11.96
C ARG A 244 -6.64 17.73 -11.60
N ASP A 245 -7.39 17.71 -10.51
CA ASP A 245 -8.05 16.50 -10.01
C ASP A 245 -9.21 16.10 -10.92
N PHE A 246 -9.95 17.08 -11.44
CA PHE A 246 -10.99 16.85 -12.45
C PHE A 246 -10.40 16.34 -13.77
N ALA A 247 -9.25 16.88 -14.21
CA ALA A 247 -8.54 16.37 -15.39
C ALA A 247 -8.09 14.91 -15.19
N ALA A 248 -7.62 14.56 -13.99
CA ALA A 248 -7.24 13.18 -13.66
C ALA A 248 -8.44 12.23 -13.65
N TYR A 249 -9.60 12.65 -13.13
CA TYR A 249 -10.84 11.86 -13.24
C TYR A 249 -11.29 11.72 -14.70
N GLY A 250 -11.14 12.77 -15.53
CA GLY A 250 -11.40 12.70 -16.97
C GLY A 250 -10.51 11.68 -17.67
N ALA A 251 -9.21 11.70 -17.42
CA ALA A 251 -8.26 10.72 -17.96
C ALA A 251 -8.60 9.28 -17.53
N LEU A 252 -9.01 9.11 -16.27
CA LEU A 252 -9.42 7.82 -15.73
C LEU A 252 -10.72 7.31 -16.37
N ALA A 253 -11.70 8.21 -16.64
CA ALA A 253 -12.93 7.88 -17.33
C ALA A 253 -12.67 7.46 -18.79
N VAL A 254 -11.78 8.18 -19.49
CA VAL A 254 -11.34 7.82 -20.86
C VAL A 254 -10.65 6.45 -20.85
N TYR A 255 -9.77 6.19 -19.90
CA TYR A 255 -9.14 4.87 -19.75
C TYR A 255 -10.17 3.76 -19.53
N LEU A 256 -11.14 3.95 -18.62
CA LEU A 256 -12.17 2.96 -18.34
C LEU A 256 -13.06 2.69 -19.56
N THR A 257 -13.51 3.74 -20.25
CA THR A 257 -14.34 3.58 -21.45
C THR A 257 -13.57 2.85 -22.54
N ALA A 258 -12.29 3.18 -22.75
CA ALA A 258 -11.43 2.46 -23.68
C ALA A 258 -11.25 0.99 -23.28
N ALA A 259 -11.02 0.70 -22.00
CA ALA A 259 -10.87 -0.68 -21.50
C ALA A 259 -12.14 -1.51 -21.70
N ILE A 260 -13.32 -0.93 -21.45
CA ILE A 260 -14.62 -1.60 -21.66
C ILE A 260 -14.88 -1.83 -23.15
N LEU A 261 -14.58 -0.85 -24.01
CA LEU A 261 -14.76 -0.98 -25.46
C LEU A 261 -13.85 -2.08 -26.02
N VAL A 262 -12.57 -2.07 -25.65
CA VAL A 262 -11.63 -3.12 -26.07
C VAL A 262 -12.06 -4.50 -25.52
N GLY A 263 -12.57 -4.56 -24.30
CA GLY A 263 -13.11 -5.80 -23.73
C GLY A 263 -14.33 -6.33 -24.49
N ARG A 264 -15.22 -5.44 -25.02
CA ARG A 264 -16.42 -5.85 -25.77
C ARG A 264 -16.17 -6.15 -27.24
N VAL A 265 -15.22 -5.48 -27.87
CA VAL A 265 -14.97 -5.62 -29.33
C VAL A 265 -14.15 -6.88 -29.64
N PHE A 266 -13.38 -7.37 -28.69
CA PHE A 266 -12.48 -8.52 -28.86
C PHE A 266 -12.84 -9.74 -27.99
N TRP A 267 -14.08 -9.80 -27.55
CA TRP A 267 -14.63 -10.97 -26.85
C TRP A 267 -15.09 -12.03 -27.82
#